data_d933139a777028303deeec2b131daa16
#
_entry.id   d933139a777028303deeec2b131daa16
#
_cell.length_a   1.000
_cell.length_b   1.000
_cell.length_c   1.000
_cell.angle_alpha   90.00
_cell.angle_beta   90.00
_cell.angle_gamma   90.00
#
_symmetry.space_group_name_H-M   'P 1'
#
loop_
_entity.id
_entity.type
_entity.pdbx_description
1 polymer ?
#
loop_
_entity_poly.entity_id
_entity_poly.type
_entity_poly.pdbx_seq_one_letter_code
_entity_poly.pdbx_strand_id
1 'polypeptide(L)'
;MDQVLYGIDFIEYYFYWIYYKFIGYPLIIRICSIAVMFCIIAYLFLMFHIIYGIFKRRKEKRRYNKAFDKYYEEMKAISLDSNALNEEEIADRLAYDTKKRPKPAELRIITQLLTEIKSVHEDEINEVNYQSIQTVFQITRFLERELQFGTKRAKIQALKLI
;
A
#
# COMPACT_ATOMS: atom_id res chain seq x y z
N MET A 1 20.86 -34.25 10.47
CA MET A 1 20.15 -33.94 11.75
C MET A 1 21.13 -33.50 12.82
N ASP A 2 22.34 -34.05 12.85
CA ASP A 2 23.37 -33.79 13.88
C ASP A 2 23.96 -32.37 13.87
N GLN A 3 24.08 -31.71 12.70
CA GLN A 3 24.62 -30.35 12.60
C GLN A 3 23.76 -29.29 13.26
N VAL A 4 22.42 -29.48 13.32
CA VAL A 4 21.49 -28.54 13.98
C VAL A 4 21.61 -28.69 15.51
N LEU A 5 21.84 -29.89 16.02
CA LEU A 5 22.05 -30.14 17.45
C LEU A 5 23.31 -29.43 17.97
N TYR A 6 24.44 -29.56 17.27
CA TYR A 6 25.68 -28.85 17.63
C TYR A 6 25.55 -27.33 17.66
N GLY A 7 24.69 -26.76 16.77
CA GLY A 7 24.44 -25.33 16.77
C GLY A 7 23.64 -24.85 18.00
N ILE A 8 22.72 -25.67 18.50
CA ILE A 8 21.92 -25.36 19.68
C ILE A 8 22.78 -25.43 20.95
N ASP A 9 23.59 -26.47 21.11
CA ASP A 9 24.52 -26.64 22.24
C ASP A 9 25.54 -25.47 22.32
N PHE A 10 26.01 -24.99 21.15
CA PHE A 10 26.93 -23.87 21.06
C PHE A 10 26.28 -22.57 21.53
N ILE A 11 25.01 -22.29 21.10
CA ILE A 11 24.27 -21.13 21.51
C ILE A 11 23.99 -21.16 23.01
N GLU A 12 23.61 -22.32 23.55
CA GLU A 12 23.33 -22.50 24.97
C GLU A 12 24.58 -22.28 25.82
N TYR A 13 25.74 -22.83 25.41
CA TYR A 13 27.03 -22.59 26.05
C TYR A 13 27.38 -21.09 26.10
N TYR A 14 27.20 -20.34 24.98
CA TYR A 14 27.47 -18.90 24.92
C TYR A 14 26.53 -18.10 25.84
N PHE A 15 25.28 -18.49 25.93
CA PHE A 15 24.32 -17.85 26.84
C PHE A 15 24.72 -18.04 28.31
N TYR A 16 25.11 -19.26 28.70
CA TYR A 16 25.58 -19.52 30.05
C TYR A 16 26.90 -18.79 30.37
N TRP A 17 27.82 -18.72 29.42
CA TRP A 17 29.07 -17.98 29.59
C TRP A 17 28.85 -16.47 29.78
N ILE A 18 28.00 -15.85 28.95
CA ILE A 18 27.62 -14.44 29.08
C ILE A 18 26.93 -14.20 30.42
N TYR A 19 25.99 -15.06 30.81
CA TYR A 19 25.26 -14.97 32.07
C TYR A 19 26.18 -15.00 33.29
N TYR A 20 27.12 -15.96 33.35
CA TYR A 20 28.08 -16.05 34.46
C TYR A 20 29.03 -14.86 34.50
N LYS A 21 29.51 -14.38 33.37
CA LYS A 21 30.30 -13.16 33.30
C LYS A 21 29.53 -11.94 33.79
N PHE A 22 28.24 -11.81 33.36
CA PHE A 22 27.37 -10.72 33.73
C PHE A 22 27.11 -10.68 35.25
N ILE A 23 26.90 -11.82 35.90
CA ILE A 23 26.74 -11.91 37.38
C ILE A 23 28.02 -11.49 38.09
N GLY A 24 29.19 -11.73 37.58
CA GLY A 24 30.46 -11.32 38.17
C GLY A 24 30.74 -9.80 38.17
N TYR A 25 30.00 -9.01 37.37
CA TYR A 25 30.24 -7.56 37.30
C TYR A 25 29.58 -6.81 38.45
N PRO A 26 30.17 -5.66 38.88
CA PRO A 26 29.54 -4.71 39.82
C PRO A 26 28.15 -4.28 39.36
N LEU A 27 27.28 -4.00 40.30
CA LEU A 27 25.86 -3.69 40.07
C LEU A 27 25.66 -2.52 39.07
N ILE A 28 26.50 -1.51 39.14
CA ILE A 28 26.47 -0.36 38.21
C ILE A 28 26.70 -0.80 36.76
N ILE A 29 27.68 -1.67 36.52
CA ILE A 29 28.00 -2.18 35.17
C ILE A 29 26.82 -3.01 34.62
N ARG A 30 26.15 -3.79 35.47
CA ARG A 30 24.97 -4.56 35.04
C ARG A 30 23.82 -3.64 34.61
N ILE A 31 23.56 -2.59 35.38
CA ILE A 31 22.50 -1.62 35.05
C ILE A 31 22.83 -0.92 33.71
N CYS A 32 24.07 -0.44 33.54
CA CYS A 32 24.50 0.19 32.30
C CYS A 32 24.40 -0.77 31.10
N SER A 33 24.79 -2.02 31.26
CA SER A 33 24.71 -3.02 30.18
C SER A 33 23.27 -3.31 29.76
N ILE A 34 22.35 -3.40 30.73
CA ILE A 34 20.93 -3.57 30.45
C ILE A 34 20.39 -2.34 29.69
N ALA A 35 20.72 -1.13 30.13
CA ALA A 35 20.30 0.09 29.47
C ALA A 35 20.81 0.14 28.02
N VAL A 36 22.06 -0.20 27.77
CA VAL A 36 22.63 -0.27 26.41
C VAL A 36 21.90 -1.31 25.56
N MET A 37 21.61 -2.49 26.09
CA MET A 37 20.82 -3.52 25.39
C MET A 37 19.45 -3.01 24.98
N PHE A 38 18.73 -2.32 25.88
CA PHE A 38 17.44 -1.71 25.54
C PHE A 38 17.56 -0.65 24.44
N CYS A 39 18.60 0.17 24.45
CA CYS A 39 18.86 1.16 23.40
C CYS A 39 19.11 0.48 22.05
N ILE A 40 19.88 -0.60 22.01
CA ILE A 40 20.15 -1.36 20.79
C ILE A 40 18.86 -1.96 20.22
N ILE A 41 18.04 -2.59 21.08
CA ILE A 41 16.76 -3.19 20.67
C ILE A 41 15.82 -2.11 20.11
N ALA A 42 15.69 -0.96 20.80
CA ALA A 42 14.88 0.17 20.34
C ALA A 42 15.37 0.69 18.97
N TYR A 43 16.67 0.83 18.79
CA TYR A 43 17.29 1.27 17.53
C TYR A 43 16.99 0.28 16.39
N LEU A 44 17.14 -1.01 16.62
CA LEU A 44 16.82 -2.04 15.63
C LEU A 44 15.33 -2.00 15.25
N PHE A 45 14.44 -1.83 16.24
CA PHE A 45 13.01 -1.72 15.99
C PHE A 45 12.67 -0.50 15.11
N LEU A 46 13.28 0.67 15.39
CA LEU A 46 13.12 1.87 14.56
C LEU A 46 13.64 1.65 13.13
N MET A 47 14.81 1.02 12.99
CA MET A 47 15.37 0.67 11.68
C MET A 47 14.42 -0.22 10.87
N PHE A 48 13.89 -1.28 11.49
CA PHE A 48 12.91 -2.16 10.84
C PHE A 48 11.64 -1.40 10.44
N HIS A 49 11.15 -0.51 11.29
CA HIS A 49 9.97 0.29 10.99
C HIS A 49 10.18 1.22 9.78
N ILE A 50 11.34 1.88 9.71
CA ILE A 50 11.72 2.74 8.58
C ILE A 50 11.84 1.93 7.30
N ILE A 51 12.57 0.81 7.33
CA ILE A 51 12.76 -0.07 6.18
C ILE A 51 11.42 -0.59 5.66
N TYR A 52 10.56 -1.07 6.56
CA TYR A 52 9.20 -1.51 6.20
C TYR A 52 8.39 -0.40 5.54
N GLY A 53 8.46 0.83 6.06
CA GLY A 53 7.81 2.00 5.48
C GLY A 53 8.30 2.31 4.06
N ILE A 54 9.60 2.23 3.80
CA ILE A 54 10.20 2.42 2.48
C ILE A 54 9.72 1.34 1.49
N PHE A 55 9.74 0.07 1.90
CA PHE A 55 9.28 -1.03 1.05
C PHE A 55 7.79 -0.90 0.71
N LYS A 56 6.96 -0.53 1.68
CA LYS A 56 5.53 -0.29 1.47
C LYS A 56 5.30 0.82 0.44
N ARG A 57 5.95 1.98 0.61
CA ARG A 57 5.85 3.11 -0.33
C ARG A 57 6.33 2.74 -1.74
N ARG A 58 7.44 2.01 -1.86
CA ARG A 58 7.93 1.53 -3.17
C ARG A 58 6.94 0.59 -3.85
N LYS A 59 6.28 -0.29 -3.07
CA LYS A 59 5.26 -1.21 -3.59
C LYS A 59 4.01 -0.45 -4.06
N GLU A 60 3.57 0.55 -3.30
CA GLU A 60 2.44 1.42 -3.67
C GLU A 60 2.76 2.23 -4.93
N LYS A 61 3.94 2.85 -5.00
CA LYS A 61 4.39 3.58 -6.19
C LYS A 61 4.47 2.68 -7.45
N ARG A 62 4.99 1.46 -7.32
CA ARG A 62 5.02 0.50 -8.44
C ARG A 62 3.62 0.11 -8.91
N ARG A 63 2.66 -0.03 -7.99
CA ARG A 63 1.25 -0.31 -8.35
C ARG A 63 0.61 0.88 -9.04
N TYR A 64 0.86 2.10 -8.52
CA TYR A 64 0.39 3.33 -9.14
C TYR A 64 0.93 3.46 -10.58
N ASN A 65 2.24 3.37 -10.77
CA ASN A 65 2.84 3.47 -12.11
C ASN A 65 2.27 2.43 -13.08
N LYS A 66 2.11 1.17 -12.64
CA LYS A 66 1.50 0.13 -13.50
C LYS A 66 0.06 0.43 -13.90
N ALA A 67 -0.73 1.00 -13.00
CA ALA A 67 -2.11 1.37 -13.31
C ALA A 67 -2.13 2.64 -14.18
N PHE A 68 -1.25 3.59 -13.92
CA PHE A 68 -1.06 4.79 -14.73
C PHE A 68 -0.71 4.42 -16.19
N ASP A 69 0.36 3.65 -16.38
CA ASP A 69 0.82 3.22 -17.71
C ASP A 69 -0.25 2.41 -18.49
N LYS A 70 -1.14 1.73 -17.74
CA LYS A 70 -2.18 0.89 -18.34
C LYS A 70 -3.45 1.66 -18.70
N TYR A 71 -3.87 2.58 -17.84
CA TYR A 71 -5.23 3.14 -17.93
C TYR A 71 -5.26 4.64 -18.22
N TYR A 72 -4.23 5.42 -17.87
CA TYR A 72 -4.29 6.87 -17.86
C TYR A 72 -4.58 7.46 -19.25
N GLU A 73 -3.81 7.06 -20.26
CA GLU A 73 -3.95 7.61 -21.62
C GLU A 73 -5.33 7.26 -22.23
N GLU A 74 -5.77 6.01 -22.06
CA GLU A 74 -7.07 5.58 -22.58
C GLU A 74 -8.23 6.23 -21.82
N MET A 75 -8.15 6.31 -20.49
CA MET A 75 -9.16 7.00 -19.68
C MET A 75 -9.26 8.48 -20.05
N LYS A 76 -8.12 9.13 -20.29
CA LYS A 76 -8.06 10.52 -20.74
C LYS A 76 -8.70 10.65 -22.11
N ALA A 77 -8.32 9.81 -23.08
CA ALA A 77 -8.87 9.84 -24.43
C ALA A 77 -10.39 9.63 -24.44
N ILE A 78 -10.91 8.68 -23.64
CA ILE A 78 -12.33 8.41 -23.50
C ILE A 78 -13.07 9.60 -22.85
N SER A 79 -12.48 10.18 -21.79
CA SER A 79 -13.07 11.31 -21.08
C SER A 79 -13.17 12.58 -21.92
N LEU A 80 -12.29 12.77 -22.89
CA LEU A 80 -12.25 13.93 -23.79
C LEU A 80 -12.97 13.66 -25.12
N ASP A 81 -13.43 12.44 -25.37
CA ASP A 81 -14.15 12.10 -26.62
C ASP A 81 -15.51 12.83 -26.63
N SER A 82 -15.78 13.55 -27.72
CA SER A 82 -17.02 14.29 -27.92
C SER A 82 -18.25 13.37 -28.07
N ASN A 83 -18.02 12.11 -28.49
CA ASN A 83 -19.07 11.13 -28.66
C ASN A 83 -19.35 10.41 -27.35
N ALA A 84 -20.62 10.21 -27.03
CA ALA A 84 -21.00 9.36 -25.91
C ALA A 84 -20.72 7.89 -26.26
N LEU A 85 -19.81 7.26 -25.50
CA LEU A 85 -19.43 5.87 -25.67
C LEU A 85 -20.25 4.96 -24.78
N ASN A 86 -20.56 3.75 -25.27
CA ASN A 86 -21.25 2.74 -24.46
C ASN A 86 -20.29 2.09 -23.46
N GLU A 87 -20.84 1.59 -22.34
CA GLU A 87 -20.06 0.92 -21.28
C GLU A 87 -19.24 -0.27 -21.80
N GLU A 88 -19.78 -1.04 -22.76
CA GLU A 88 -19.08 -2.16 -23.38
C GLU A 88 -17.86 -1.69 -24.20
N GLU A 89 -18.02 -0.63 -25.00
CA GLU A 89 -16.93 -0.05 -25.78
C GLU A 89 -15.84 0.53 -24.89
N ILE A 90 -16.22 1.17 -23.77
CA ILE A 90 -15.29 1.69 -22.78
C ILE A 90 -14.51 0.54 -22.13
N ALA A 91 -15.19 -0.55 -21.75
CA ALA A 91 -14.54 -1.71 -21.15
C ALA A 91 -13.56 -2.37 -22.11
N ASP A 92 -13.91 -2.47 -23.38
CA ASP A 92 -13.05 -3.04 -24.43
C ASP A 92 -11.82 -2.16 -24.69
N ARG A 93 -11.97 -0.84 -24.83
CA ARG A 93 -10.85 0.11 -24.98
C ARG A 93 -9.88 0.07 -23.80
N LEU A 94 -10.42 -0.02 -22.57
CA LEU A 94 -9.61 -0.12 -21.36
C LEU A 94 -9.02 -1.52 -21.15
N ALA A 95 -9.31 -2.48 -22.03
CA ALA A 95 -8.96 -3.90 -21.86
C ALA A 95 -9.30 -4.41 -20.45
N TYR A 96 -10.50 -4.01 -19.96
CA TYR A 96 -10.97 -4.29 -18.61
C TYR A 96 -11.98 -5.44 -18.62
N ASP A 97 -11.65 -6.52 -17.91
CA ASP A 97 -12.54 -7.66 -17.76
C ASP A 97 -13.59 -7.36 -16.68
N THR A 98 -14.80 -6.97 -17.10
CA THR A 98 -15.92 -6.64 -16.19
C THR A 98 -16.35 -7.81 -15.31
N LYS A 99 -15.98 -9.04 -15.66
CA LYS A 99 -16.26 -10.25 -14.83
C LYS A 99 -15.29 -10.38 -13.65
N LYS A 100 -14.12 -9.79 -13.73
CA LYS A 100 -13.15 -9.78 -12.64
C LYS A 100 -13.41 -8.61 -11.70
N ARG A 101 -13.65 -8.94 -10.43
CA ARG A 101 -13.72 -7.89 -9.40
C ARG A 101 -12.33 -7.27 -9.19
N PRO A 102 -12.16 -5.98 -9.39
CA PRO A 102 -10.89 -5.30 -9.18
C PRO A 102 -10.54 -5.30 -7.69
N LYS A 103 -9.24 -5.34 -7.41
CA LYS A 103 -8.77 -5.27 -6.02
C LYS A 103 -9.02 -3.86 -5.45
N PRO A 104 -9.40 -3.72 -4.17
CA PRO A 104 -9.65 -2.40 -3.57
C PRO A 104 -8.49 -1.39 -3.73
N ALA A 105 -7.24 -1.90 -3.70
CA ALA A 105 -6.06 -1.07 -3.93
C ALA A 105 -5.94 -0.56 -5.38
N GLU A 106 -6.42 -1.31 -6.36
CA GLU A 106 -6.44 -0.93 -7.76
C GLU A 106 -7.55 0.09 -8.02
N LEU A 107 -8.74 -0.14 -7.46
CA LEU A 107 -9.85 0.81 -7.54
C LEU A 107 -9.50 2.19 -6.97
N ARG A 108 -8.78 2.24 -5.84
CA ARG A 108 -8.31 3.52 -5.29
C ARG A 108 -7.42 4.27 -6.26
N ILE A 109 -6.51 3.57 -6.94
CA ILE A 109 -5.61 4.19 -7.92
C ILE A 109 -6.41 4.67 -9.13
N ILE A 110 -7.31 3.85 -9.67
CA ILE A 110 -8.17 4.22 -10.80
C ILE A 110 -9.03 5.43 -10.46
N THR A 111 -9.64 5.46 -9.28
CA THR A 111 -10.44 6.61 -8.83
C THR A 111 -9.57 7.87 -8.72
N GLN A 112 -8.34 7.75 -8.20
CA GLN A 112 -7.41 8.87 -8.11
C GLN A 112 -7.01 9.38 -9.50
N LEU A 113 -6.71 8.50 -10.45
CA LEU A 113 -6.38 8.88 -11.83
C LEU A 113 -7.56 9.58 -12.51
N LEU A 114 -8.78 9.07 -12.31
CA LEU A 114 -9.98 9.67 -12.88
C LEU A 114 -10.26 11.07 -12.30
N THR A 115 -10.05 11.26 -11.00
CA THR A 115 -10.16 12.56 -10.34
C THR A 115 -9.08 13.53 -10.84
N GLU A 116 -7.86 13.04 -11.06
CA GLU A 116 -6.75 13.82 -11.61
C GLU A 116 -7.07 14.30 -13.03
N ILE A 117 -7.57 13.42 -13.91
CA ILE A 117 -8.03 13.79 -15.25
C ILE A 117 -9.11 14.88 -15.17
N LYS A 118 -10.08 14.72 -14.28
CA LYS A 118 -11.15 15.72 -14.10
C LYS A 118 -10.62 17.07 -13.64
N SER A 119 -9.67 17.09 -12.72
CA SER A 119 -9.10 18.33 -12.19
C SER A 119 -8.24 19.10 -13.20
N VAL A 120 -7.63 18.39 -14.15
CA VAL A 120 -6.74 18.99 -15.17
C VAL A 120 -7.52 19.47 -16.39
N HIS A 121 -8.61 18.78 -16.74
CA HIS A 121 -9.38 19.00 -17.97
C HIS A 121 -10.86 19.30 -17.68
N GLU A 122 -11.16 20.04 -16.61
CA GLU A 122 -12.53 20.27 -16.10
C GLU A 122 -13.49 20.79 -17.18
N ASP A 123 -13.03 21.71 -18.03
CA ASP A 123 -13.86 22.36 -19.08
C ASP A 123 -14.02 21.51 -20.35
N GLU A 124 -13.18 20.50 -20.55
CA GLU A 124 -13.13 19.70 -21.78
C GLU A 124 -13.77 18.30 -21.62
N ILE A 125 -14.11 17.91 -20.39
CA ILE A 125 -14.60 16.57 -20.07
C ILE A 125 -16.04 16.36 -20.58
N ASN A 126 -16.24 15.26 -21.29
CA ASN A 126 -17.56 14.71 -21.54
C ASN A 126 -18.08 13.98 -20.27
N GLU A 127 -18.99 14.63 -19.57
CA GLU A 127 -19.52 14.12 -18.29
C GLU A 127 -20.22 12.76 -18.45
N VAL A 128 -20.79 12.46 -19.62
CA VAL A 128 -21.42 11.15 -19.90
C VAL A 128 -20.38 10.06 -19.91
N ASN A 129 -19.27 10.27 -20.65
CA ASN A 129 -18.18 9.30 -20.72
C ASN A 129 -17.50 9.13 -19.34
N TYR A 130 -17.34 10.22 -18.61
CA TYR A 130 -16.79 10.19 -17.25
C TYR A 130 -17.63 9.33 -16.31
N GLN A 131 -18.95 9.49 -16.32
CA GLN A 131 -19.88 8.67 -15.53
C GLN A 131 -19.87 7.20 -15.98
N SER A 132 -19.81 6.95 -17.28
CA SER A 132 -19.70 5.59 -17.83
C SER A 132 -18.43 4.88 -17.37
N ILE A 133 -17.27 5.57 -17.33
CA ILE A 133 -16.05 5.00 -16.75
C ILE A 133 -16.24 4.66 -15.27
N GLN A 134 -16.89 5.53 -14.49
CA GLN A 134 -17.17 5.25 -13.08
C GLN A 134 -18.05 4.00 -12.91
N THR A 135 -19.02 3.81 -13.80
CA THR A 135 -19.93 2.64 -13.79
C THR A 135 -19.16 1.37 -14.15
N VAL A 136 -18.36 1.38 -15.20
CA VAL A 136 -17.53 0.24 -15.64
C VAL A 136 -16.64 -0.26 -14.51
N PHE A 137 -15.98 0.63 -13.79
CA PHE A 137 -15.14 0.26 -12.64
C PHE A 137 -15.90 0.11 -11.32
N GLN A 138 -17.21 0.36 -11.29
CA GLN A 138 -18.04 0.34 -10.08
C GLN A 138 -17.50 1.25 -8.96
N ILE A 139 -16.95 2.41 -9.32
CA ILE A 139 -16.28 3.33 -8.40
C ILE A 139 -17.24 3.83 -7.33
N THR A 140 -18.45 4.23 -7.68
CA THR A 140 -19.46 4.72 -6.73
C THR A 140 -19.75 3.69 -5.64
N ARG A 141 -20.00 2.44 -6.03
CA ARG A 141 -20.23 1.33 -5.08
C ARG A 141 -19.01 1.05 -4.20
N PHE A 142 -17.81 1.21 -4.75
CA PHE A 142 -16.58 1.07 -3.98
C PHE A 142 -16.43 2.19 -2.94
N LEU A 143 -16.69 3.45 -3.31
CA LEU A 143 -16.61 4.60 -2.41
C LEU A 143 -17.66 4.51 -1.29
N GLU A 144 -18.89 4.15 -1.60
CA GLU A 144 -19.94 3.90 -0.61
C GLU A 144 -19.51 2.85 0.42
N ARG A 145 -18.95 1.73 -0.05
CA ARG A 145 -18.45 0.67 0.83
C ARG A 145 -17.29 1.13 1.71
N GLU A 146 -16.36 1.91 1.16
CA GLU A 146 -15.25 2.49 1.93
C GLU A 146 -15.75 3.49 2.98
N LEU A 147 -16.80 4.25 2.69
CA LEU A 147 -17.42 5.18 3.65
C LEU A 147 -18.15 4.45 4.78
N GLN A 148 -18.83 3.35 4.47
CA GLN A 148 -19.58 2.58 5.47
C GLN A 148 -18.66 1.75 6.36
N PHE A 149 -17.77 0.96 5.77
CA PHE A 149 -17.01 -0.11 6.43
C PHE A 149 -15.50 0.13 6.48
N GLY A 150 -15.00 1.18 5.83
CA GLY A 150 -13.59 1.48 5.76
C GLY A 150 -12.99 1.96 7.08
N THR A 151 -11.68 1.85 7.21
CA THR A 151 -10.93 2.44 8.31
C THR A 151 -11.04 3.98 8.27
N LYS A 152 -10.77 4.67 9.40
CA LYS A 152 -10.81 6.14 9.46
C LYS A 152 -10.00 6.80 8.32
N ARG A 153 -8.84 6.24 7.98
CA ARG A 153 -8.01 6.71 6.85
C ARG A 153 -8.68 6.48 5.49
N ALA A 154 -9.29 5.31 5.29
CA ALA A 154 -10.01 4.98 4.07
C ALA A 154 -11.23 5.89 3.86
N LYS A 155 -11.99 6.18 4.91
CA LYS A 155 -13.12 7.11 4.89
C LYS A 155 -12.69 8.53 4.50
N ILE A 156 -11.60 9.03 5.10
CA ILE A 156 -11.06 10.36 4.75
C ILE A 156 -10.59 10.40 3.29
N GLN A 157 -9.96 9.33 2.79
CA GLN A 157 -9.56 9.26 1.38
C GLN A 157 -10.77 9.20 0.44
N ALA A 158 -11.80 8.41 0.76
CA ALA A 158 -13.02 8.33 -0.03
C ALA A 158 -13.74 9.69 -0.11
N LEU A 159 -13.82 10.44 1.01
CA LEU A 159 -14.40 11.78 1.04
C LEU A 159 -13.64 12.83 0.20
N LYS A 160 -12.35 12.62 -0.04
CA LYS A 160 -11.54 13.50 -0.92
C LYS A 160 -11.70 13.19 -2.40
N LEU A 161 -12.29 12.05 -2.73
CA LEU A 161 -12.45 11.55 -4.10
C LEU A 161 -13.90 11.70 -4.61
N ILE A 162 -14.81 12.16 -3.76
CA ILE A 162 -16.18 12.57 -4.07
C ILE A 162 -16.20 14.05 -4.40
#